data_4d8faedf1b831bcc320314977d2fc04e
#
_entry.id   4d8faedf1b831bcc320314977d2fc04e
#
_cell.length_a   1.000
_cell.length_b   1.000
_cell.length_c   1.000
_cell.angle_alpha   90.00
_cell.angle_beta   90.00
_cell.angle_gamma   90.00
#
_symmetry.space_group_name_H-M   'P 1'
#
loop_
_entity.id
_entity.type
_entity.pdbx_description
1 polymer ?
#
loop_
_entity_poly.entity_id
_entity_poly.type
_entity_poly.pdbx_seq_one_letter_code
_entity_poly.pdbx_strand_id
1 'polypeptide(L)'
;MKKVYEGKTKDVYSLDNGNVMLKFKDDCTGKDGVFDPGENSVGLTIEGIGKANLQTSIHYFELLKAAGIKTHYVSANLDEATMEVLPATVFGHGLEVICRLVATGSFIRRYGEYIQDGTVLEGGYVECTFKNDALGDPLVTSEGLAALGVMTEDMFKSMKEQTLKITKIVADDLKTLGLDLWDIKFEFGYNNDEVILIDEIASGNMRVYKDGKIVDPVELTKIINNR
;
A
#
# COMPACT_ATOMS: atom_id res chain seq x y z
N MET A 1 9.38 11.76 22.50
CA MET A 1 8.45 11.52 21.36
C MET A 1 7.86 12.86 20.89
N LYS A 2 7.91 13.20 19.58
CA LYS A 2 7.40 14.46 18.99
C LYS A 2 6.62 14.15 17.70
N LYS A 3 5.39 14.71 17.56
CA LYS A 3 4.61 14.63 16.30
C LYS A 3 5.36 15.41 15.21
N VAL A 4 5.65 14.76 14.09
CA VAL A 4 6.41 15.33 12.96
C VAL A 4 5.57 15.51 11.71
N TYR A 5 4.48 14.74 11.55
CA TYR A 5 3.57 14.85 10.42
C TYR A 5 2.15 14.40 10.82
N GLU A 6 1.15 15.05 10.24
CA GLU A 6 -0.26 14.67 10.36
C GLU A 6 -0.77 14.21 9.00
N GLY A 7 -0.98 12.91 8.88
CA GLY A 7 -1.51 12.29 7.66
C GLY A 7 -3.03 12.14 7.68
N LYS A 8 -3.59 11.72 6.57
CA LYS A 8 -5.03 11.45 6.41
C LYS A 8 -5.49 10.31 7.33
N THR A 9 -4.79 9.19 7.29
CA THR A 9 -5.14 7.95 8.01
C THR A 9 -4.19 7.64 9.17
N LYS A 10 -3.05 8.33 9.26
CA LYS A 10 -2.02 8.12 10.30
C LYS A 10 -1.36 9.42 10.69
N ASP A 11 -1.02 9.54 11.97
CA ASP A 11 -0.09 10.54 12.48
C ASP A 11 1.30 9.93 12.63
N VAL A 12 2.34 10.73 12.39
CA VAL A 12 3.74 10.30 12.42
C VAL A 12 4.48 11.01 13.56
N TYR A 13 5.17 10.23 14.38
CA TYR A 13 5.94 10.72 15.51
C TYR A 13 7.40 10.27 15.42
N SER A 14 8.35 11.13 15.76
CA SER A 14 9.74 10.74 16.00
C SER A 14 9.90 10.17 17.41
N LEU A 15 10.64 9.07 17.52
CA LEU A 15 11.00 8.44 18.79
C LEU A 15 12.43 8.78 19.21
N ASP A 16 12.72 8.68 20.52
CA ASP A 16 14.04 9.05 21.07
C ASP A 16 15.14 8.03 20.69
N ASN A 17 14.74 6.82 20.27
CA ASN A 17 15.65 5.79 19.75
C ASN A 17 16.00 5.95 18.25
N GLY A 18 15.52 6.99 17.59
CA GLY A 18 15.73 7.27 16.17
C GLY A 18 14.72 6.62 15.24
N ASN A 19 13.85 5.76 15.74
CA ASN A 19 12.75 5.18 14.96
C ASN A 19 11.58 6.17 14.83
N VAL A 20 10.58 5.75 14.07
CA VAL A 20 9.35 6.50 13.82
C VAL A 20 8.16 5.68 14.33
N MET A 21 7.17 6.35 14.88
CA MET A 21 5.89 5.73 15.25
C MET A 21 4.78 6.25 14.35
N LEU A 22 4.05 5.34 13.75
CA LEU A 22 2.81 5.59 13.03
C LEU A 22 1.64 5.31 13.97
N LYS A 23 0.77 6.31 14.18
CA LYS A 23 -0.47 6.15 14.93
C LYS A 23 -1.63 6.11 13.96
N PHE A 24 -2.29 4.98 13.89
CA PHE A 24 -3.43 4.75 12.99
C PHE A 24 -4.67 5.47 13.49
N LYS A 25 -5.41 6.08 12.57
CA LYS A 25 -6.62 6.86 12.80
C LYS A 25 -7.82 6.10 12.23
N ASP A 26 -9.00 6.46 12.73
CA ASP A 26 -10.26 5.91 12.24
C ASP A 26 -10.79 6.61 10.97
N ASP A 27 -10.00 7.53 10.41
CA ASP A 27 -10.29 8.20 9.14
C ASP A 27 -9.97 7.28 7.96
N CYS A 28 -10.90 7.20 7.00
CA CYS A 28 -10.76 6.42 5.78
C CYS A 28 -10.78 7.34 4.55
N THR A 29 -10.00 6.97 3.54
CA THR A 29 -10.10 7.59 2.22
C THR A 29 -11.41 7.18 1.55
N GLY A 30 -12.00 8.09 0.78
CA GLY A 30 -13.28 7.82 0.13
C GLY A 30 -13.95 9.09 -0.36
N LYS A 31 -15.14 8.90 -0.92
CA LYS A 31 -15.96 9.98 -1.44
C LYS A 31 -17.43 9.75 -1.07
N ASP A 32 -18.14 10.84 -0.75
CA ASP A 32 -19.57 10.83 -0.46
C ASP A 32 -19.99 9.82 0.62
N GLY A 33 -19.13 9.61 1.63
CA GLY A 33 -19.38 8.68 2.73
C GLY A 33 -19.14 7.19 2.39
N VAL A 34 -18.53 6.90 1.23
CA VAL A 34 -18.16 5.55 0.81
C VAL A 34 -16.65 5.39 0.86
N PHE A 35 -16.19 4.33 1.48
CA PHE A 35 -14.77 3.97 1.49
C PHE A 35 -14.35 3.53 0.08
N ASP A 36 -13.38 4.21 -0.51
CA ASP A 36 -12.82 3.87 -1.83
C ASP A 36 -11.29 3.89 -1.77
N PRO A 37 -10.62 2.75 -2.01
CA PRO A 37 -9.16 2.67 -2.07
C PRO A 37 -8.52 3.52 -3.17
N GLY A 38 -9.30 3.94 -4.16
CA GLY A 38 -8.85 4.77 -5.28
C GLY A 38 -8.97 6.27 -5.03
N GLU A 39 -9.56 6.70 -3.89
CA GLU A 39 -9.74 8.10 -3.55
C GLU A 39 -8.62 8.61 -2.64
N ASN A 40 -8.26 9.87 -2.81
CA ASN A 40 -7.17 10.52 -2.08
C ASN A 40 -7.65 11.54 -1.03
N SER A 41 -8.95 11.61 -0.76
CA SER A 41 -9.53 12.48 0.28
C SER A 41 -10.10 11.65 1.44
N VAL A 42 -10.12 12.22 2.65
CA VAL A 42 -10.88 11.62 3.76
C VAL A 42 -12.35 11.78 3.44
N GLY A 43 -13.05 10.65 3.28
CA GLY A 43 -14.48 10.63 2.95
C GLY A 43 -15.38 10.27 4.12
N LEU A 44 -14.83 9.58 5.13
CA LEU A 44 -15.59 9.10 6.29
C LEU A 44 -14.67 8.69 7.44
N THR A 45 -15.26 8.55 8.62
CA THR A 45 -14.61 8.00 9.81
C THR A 45 -15.37 6.75 10.24
N ILE A 46 -14.66 5.65 10.47
CA ILE A 46 -15.23 4.36 10.91
C ILE A 46 -14.56 3.96 12.22
N GLU A 47 -15.31 3.92 13.31
CA GLU A 47 -14.78 3.58 14.63
C GLU A 47 -14.08 2.22 14.63
N GLY A 48 -12.85 2.18 15.13
CA GLY A 48 -12.02 0.99 15.25
C GLY A 48 -11.32 0.53 13.96
N ILE A 49 -11.55 1.19 12.82
CA ILE A 49 -10.93 0.78 11.54
C ILE A 49 -9.40 0.98 11.56
N GLY A 50 -8.90 2.01 12.24
CA GLY A 50 -7.46 2.23 12.37
C GLY A 50 -6.77 1.05 13.07
N LYS A 51 -7.34 0.56 14.17
CA LYS A 51 -6.85 -0.65 14.86
C LYS A 51 -6.95 -1.89 13.98
N ALA A 52 -8.05 -2.05 13.24
CA ALA A 52 -8.27 -3.18 12.35
C ALA A 52 -7.30 -3.17 11.15
N ASN A 53 -7.03 -2.01 10.56
CA ASN A 53 -6.03 -1.83 9.51
C ASN A 53 -4.61 -2.12 10.01
N LEU A 54 -4.29 -1.69 11.24
CA LEU A 54 -3.03 -2.04 11.87
C LEU A 54 -2.89 -3.54 12.07
N GLN A 55 -3.95 -4.24 12.52
CA GLN A 55 -3.93 -5.70 12.69
C GLN A 55 -3.67 -6.41 11.36
N THR A 56 -4.32 -5.98 10.28
CA THR A 56 -4.05 -6.49 8.92
C THR A 56 -2.60 -6.23 8.49
N SER A 57 -2.09 -5.03 8.76
CA SER A 57 -0.70 -4.65 8.43
C SER A 57 0.30 -5.50 9.18
N ILE A 58 0.11 -5.75 10.48
CA ILE A 58 0.95 -6.64 11.29
C ILE A 58 0.99 -8.03 10.65
N HIS A 59 -0.17 -8.61 10.30
CA HIS A 59 -0.23 -9.92 9.67
C HIS A 59 0.66 -9.99 8.41
N TYR A 60 0.52 -9.04 7.50
CA TYR A 60 1.32 -9.04 6.28
C TYR A 60 2.80 -8.74 6.53
N PHE A 61 3.14 -7.80 7.41
CA PHE A 61 4.55 -7.53 7.74
C PHE A 61 5.25 -8.74 8.37
N GLU A 62 4.57 -9.50 9.23
CA GLU A 62 5.14 -10.73 9.79
C GLU A 62 5.29 -11.82 8.71
N LEU A 63 4.37 -11.96 7.75
CA LEU A 63 4.54 -12.83 6.59
C LEU A 63 5.73 -12.43 5.73
N LEU A 64 5.89 -11.13 5.45
CA LEU A 64 7.03 -10.61 4.68
C LEU A 64 8.35 -10.84 5.40
N LYS A 65 8.38 -10.63 6.71
CA LYS A 65 9.54 -10.90 7.55
C LYS A 65 9.93 -12.38 7.52
N ALA A 66 8.97 -13.29 7.63
CA ALA A 66 9.18 -14.72 7.51
C ALA A 66 9.72 -15.14 6.13
N ALA A 67 9.33 -14.40 5.06
CA ALA A 67 9.83 -14.58 3.70
C ALA A 67 11.17 -13.87 3.42
N GLY A 68 11.78 -13.22 4.42
CA GLY A 68 13.05 -12.51 4.29
C GLY A 68 12.96 -11.19 3.49
N ILE A 69 11.75 -10.63 3.34
CA ILE A 69 11.54 -9.33 2.71
C ILE A 69 11.80 -8.23 3.75
N LYS A 70 12.68 -7.30 3.40
CA LYS A 70 12.97 -6.15 4.24
C LYS A 70 11.87 -5.09 4.12
N THR A 71 11.41 -4.62 5.27
CA THR A 71 10.40 -3.56 5.38
C THR A 71 10.81 -2.60 6.48
N HIS A 72 10.10 -1.51 6.61
CA HIS A 72 10.33 -0.59 7.73
C HIS A 72 9.77 -1.09 9.07
N TYR A 73 8.94 -2.14 9.08
CA TYR A 73 8.25 -2.64 10.27
C TYR A 73 9.21 -3.16 11.34
N VAL A 74 9.05 -2.68 12.57
CA VAL A 74 9.80 -3.11 13.76
C VAL A 74 8.89 -3.85 14.73
N SER A 75 7.83 -3.18 15.20
CA SER A 75 6.88 -3.72 16.17
C SER A 75 5.55 -2.95 16.13
N ALA A 76 4.53 -3.45 16.80
CA ALA A 76 3.26 -2.76 16.91
C ALA A 76 2.61 -2.95 18.29
N ASN A 77 1.78 -1.99 18.67
CA ASN A 77 0.90 -2.05 19.84
C ASN A 77 -0.55 -1.85 19.38
N LEU A 78 -1.31 -2.95 19.35
CA LEU A 78 -2.72 -2.93 18.91
C LEU A 78 -3.61 -2.12 19.85
N ASP A 79 -3.34 -2.08 21.15
CA ASP A 79 -4.21 -1.37 22.10
C ASP A 79 -4.14 0.13 21.90
N GLU A 80 -2.98 0.63 21.52
CA GLU A 80 -2.75 2.05 21.22
C GLU A 80 -2.91 2.40 19.74
N ALA A 81 -3.18 1.41 18.88
CA ALA A 81 -3.21 1.52 17.41
C ALA A 81 -1.93 2.16 16.85
N THR A 82 -0.75 1.70 17.33
CA THR A 82 0.56 2.24 16.93
C THR A 82 1.46 1.18 16.33
N MET A 83 2.30 1.60 15.39
CA MET A 83 3.33 0.79 14.74
C MET A 83 4.67 1.52 14.79
N GLU A 84 5.69 0.91 15.38
CA GLU A 84 7.06 1.39 15.33
C GLU A 84 7.73 0.91 14.05
N VAL A 85 8.40 1.83 13.36
CA VAL A 85 9.04 1.57 12.07
C VAL A 85 10.44 2.18 12.01
N LEU A 86 11.31 1.61 11.18
CA LEU A 86 12.59 2.21 10.84
C LEU A 86 12.37 3.54 10.10
N PRO A 87 13.24 4.54 10.30
CA PRO A 87 13.20 5.74 9.49
C PRO A 87 13.49 5.40 8.03
N ALA A 88 12.75 6.02 7.11
CA ALA A 88 12.96 5.88 5.69
C ALA A 88 12.81 7.24 5.01
N THR A 89 13.61 7.47 3.99
CA THR A 89 13.46 8.63 3.11
C THR A 89 12.53 8.24 1.96
N VAL A 90 11.49 9.02 1.73
CA VAL A 90 10.59 8.81 0.59
C VAL A 90 11.23 9.30 -0.71
N PHE A 91 10.89 8.70 -1.83
CA PHE A 91 11.33 9.15 -3.14
C PHE A 91 10.57 10.40 -3.57
N GLY A 92 11.29 11.54 -3.74
CA GLY A 92 10.67 12.82 -4.06
C GLY A 92 9.65 13.25 -3.02
N HIS A 93 8.40 13.46 -3.43
CA HIS A 93 7.26 13.75 -2.54
C HIS A 93 6.41 12.53 -2.22
N GLY A 94 6.87 11.35 -2.57
CA GLY A 94 6.21 10.07 -2.44
C GLY A 94 5.80 9.49 -3.80
N LEU A 95 5.90 8.17 -3.89
CA LEU A 95 5.49 7.39 -5.05
C LEU A 95 4.45 6.37 -4.63
N GLU A 96 3.46 6.16 -5.48
CA GLU A 96 2.56 5.02 -5.39
C GLU A 96 3.01 3.95 -6.38
N VAL A 97 3.18 2.74 -5.91
CA VAL A 97 3.63 1.60 -6.70
C VAL A 97 2.50 0.58 -6.73
N ILE A 98 1.88 0.43 -7.88
CA ILE A 98 0.72 -0.43 -8.03
C ILE A 98 1.12 -1.70 -8.77
N CYS A 99 0.83 -2.87 -8.18
CA CYS A 99 0.91 -4.15 -8.89
C CYS A 99 -0.48 -4.62 -9.25
N ARG A 100 -0.70 -4.90 -10.54
CA ARG A 100 -1.97 -5.39 -11.08
C ARG A 100 -1.80 -6.82 -11.57
N LEU A 101 -2.55 -7.73 -10.97
CA LEU A 101 -2.69 -9.12 -11.43
C LEU A 101 -3.84 -9.24 -12.42
N VAL A 102 -4.81 -8.32 -12.33
CA VAL A 102 -5.97 -8.25 -13.22
C VAL A 102 -6.19 -6.79 -13.62
N ALA A 103 -6.52 -6.56 -14.88
CA ALA A 103 -6.81 -5.24 -15.43
C ALA A 103 -8.09 -4.68 -14.80
N THR A 104 -7.98 -3.57 -14.06
CA THR A 104 -9.11 -2.91 -13.39
C THR A 104 -8.81 -1.45 -13.01
N GLY A 105 -9.82 -0.74 -12.55
CA GLY A 105 -9.69 0.60 -11.97
C GLY A 105 -9.08 1.62 -12.92
N SER A 106 -8.07 2.39 -12.46
CA SER A 106 -7.42 3.42 -13.27
C SER A 106 -6.69 2.86 -14.50
N PHE A 107 -6.28 1.58 -14.47
CA PHE A 107 -5.70 0.92 -15.63
C PHE A 107 -6.71 0.85 -16.80
N ILE A 108 -7.94 0.44 -16.52
CA ILE A 108 -9.01 0.40 -17.53
C ILE A 108 -9.42 1.81 -17.97
N ARG A 109 -9.44 2.80 -17.10
CA ARG A 109 -9.69 4.19 -17.49
C ARG A 109 -8.67 4.71 -18.52
N ARG A 110 -7.41 4.23 -18.47
CA ARG A 110 -6.35 4.62 -19.40
C ARG A 110 -6.26 3.75 -20.65
N TYR A 111 -6.52 2.44 -20.50
CA TYR A 111 -6.18 1.44 -21.51
C TYR A 111 -7.38 0.57 -21.96
N GLY A 112 -8.60 0.93 -21.58
CA GLY A 112 -9.81 0.14 -21.88
C GLY A 112 -10.13 -0.02 -23.37
N GLU A 113 -9.52 0.80 -24.26
CA GLU A 113 -9.60 0.60 -25.71
C GLU A 113 -8.74 -0.60 -26.20
N TYR A 114 -7.77 -1.03 -25.39
CA TYR A 114 -6.80 -2.08 -25.76
C TYR A 114 -7.01 -3.38 -24.97
N ILE A 115 -7.68 -3.33 -23.82
CA ILE A 115 -7.85 -4.48 -22.92
C ILE A 115 -9.18 -4.39 -22.17
N GLN A 116 -9.83 -5.54 -21.95
CA GLN A 116 -11.08 -5.60 -21.20
C GLN A 116 -10.85 -5.61 -19.69
N ASP A 117 -11.78 -5.02 -18.94
CA ASP A 117 -11.83 -5.14 -17.49
C ASP A 117 -11.94 -6.62 -17.08
N GLY A 118 -11.20 -7.00 -16.04
CA GLY A 118 -11.13 -8.39 -15.59
C GLY A 118 -10.15 -9.28 -16.37
N THR A 119 -9.39 -8.75 -17.33
CA THR A 119 -8.36 -9.53 -18.02
C THR A 119 -7.16 -9.78 -17.12
N VAL A 120 -6.72 -11.03 -17.00
CA VAL A 120 -5.52 -11.40 -16.22
C VAL A 120 -4.27 -10.84 -16.89
N LEU A 121 -3.41 -10.23 -16.08
CA LEU A 121 -2.10 -9.71 -16.49
C LEU A 121 -1.02 -10.70 -16.04
N GLU A 122 -0.63 -11.59 -16.93
CA GLU A 122 0.29 -12.69 -16.65
C GLU A 122 1.62 -12.19 -16.06
N GLY A 123 2.00 -12.72 -14.89
CA GLY A 123 3.19 -12.34 -14.16
C GLY A 123 3.07 -11.02 -13.37
N GLY A 124 1.95 -10.34 -13.47
CA GLY A 124 1.70 -9.05 -12.83
C GLY A 124 2.29 -7.87 -13.60
N TYR A 125 1.58 -6.75 -13.61
CA TYR A 125 2.02 -5.48 -14.20
C TYR A 125 2.27 -4.47 -13.09
N VAL A 126 3.48 -3.93 -13.03
CA VAL A 126 3.88 -2.91 -12.02
C VAL A 126 3.94 -1.55 -12.70
N GLU A 127 3.19 -0.60 -12.18
CA GLU A 127 3.24 0.80 -12.57
C GLU A 127 3.55 1.69 -11.36
N CYS A 128 4.07 2.88 -11.64
CA CYS A 128 4.43 3.86 -10.62
C CYS A 128 3.82 5.22 -10.97
N THR A 129 3.29 5.90 -9.96
CA THR A 129 2.76 7.26 -10.07
C THR A 129 3.39 8.17 -9.03
N PHE A 130 3.48 9.46 -9.33
CA PHE A 130 3.72 10.46 -8.30
C PHE A 130 2.46 10.65 -7.45
N LYS A 131 2.61 10.86 -6.15
CA LYS A 131 1.54 11.30 -5.25
C LYS A 131 1.27 12.80 -5.50
N ASN A 132 0.39 13.09 -6.45
CA ASN A 132 0.02 14.46 -6.79
C ASN A 132 -1.44 14.53 -7.24
N ASP A 133 -2.34 14.64 -6.27
CA ASP A 133 -3.79 14.69 -6.49
C ASP A 133 -4.18 15.79 -7.50
N ALA A 134 -3.50 16.94 -7.47
CA ALA A 134 -3.81 18.07 -8.36
C ALA A 134 -3.52 17.76 -9.85
N LEU A 135 -2.62 16.81 -10.12
CA LEU A 135 -2.26 16.34 -11.46
C LEU A 135 -2.85 14.95 -11.78
N GLY A 136 -3.70 14.41 -10.92
CA GLY A 136 -4.31 13.09 -11.09
C GLY A 136 -3.33 11.93 -11.00
N ASP A 137 -2.34 12.03 -10.12
CA ASP A 137 -1.31 11.02 -9.86
C ASP A 137 -0.65 10.50 -11.15
N PRO A 138 0.15 11.36 -11.83
CA PRO A 138 0.68 11.04 -13.15
C PRO A 138 1.62 9.84 -13.13
N LEU A 139 1.48 8.97 -14.13
CA LEU A 139 2.40 7.84 -14.36
C LEU A 139 3.82 8.36 -14.61
N VAL A 140 4.79 7.64 -14.10
CA VAL A 140 6.21 7.90 -14.33
C VAL A 140 6.96 6.61 -14.63
N THR A 141 7.90 6.68 -15.58
CA THR A 141 8.79 5.56 -15.92
C THR A 141 10.08 5.61 -15.11
N SER A 142 10.86 4.51 -15.13
CA SER A 142 12.17 4.48 -14.47
C SER A 142 13.11 5.52 -15.02
N GLU A 143 13.13 5.72 -16.35
CA GLU A 143 13.92 6.73 -17.02
C GLU A 143 13.49 8.15 -16.61
N GLY A 144 12.17 8.37 -16.46
CA GLY A 144 11.63 9.63 -15.96
C GLY A 144 12.09 9.94 -14.53
N LEU A 145 12.02 8.95 -13.63
CA LEU A 145 12.48 9.09 -12.24
C LEU A 145 14.00 9.37 -12.18
N ALA A 146 14.79 8.68 -13.02
CA ALA A 146 16.25 8.92 -13.11
C ALA A 146 16.55 10.31 -13.64
N ALA A 147 15.91 10.75 -14.71
CA ALA A 147 16.08 12.07 -15.29
C ALA A 147 15.73 13.22 -14.32
N LEU A 148 14.75 13.00 -13.45
CA LEU A 148 14.35 13.94 -12.39
C LEU A 148 15.23 13.86 -11.13
N GLY A 149 16.17 12.91 -11.05
CA GLY A 149 16.99 12.69 -9.87
C GLY A 149 16.23 12.19 -8.65
N VAL A 150 15.05 11.59 -8.86
CA VAL A 150 14.17 11.08 -7.78
C VAL A 150 14.60 9.68 -7.35
N MET A 151 14.97 8.82 -8.32
CA MET A 151 15.34 7.42 -8.07
C MET A 151 16.29 6.96 -9.17
N THR A 152 17.26 6.12 -8.84
CA THR A 152 18.11 5.47 -9.86
C THR A 152 17.36 4.32 -10.53
N GLU A 153 17.79 3.93 -11.74
CA GLU A 153 17.21 2.78 -12.45
C GLU A 153 17.38 1.46 -11.67
N ASP A 154 18.52 1.29 -10.97
CA ASP A 154 18.77 0.11 -10.12
C ASP A 154 17.82 0.06 -8.92
N MET A 155 17.55 1.20 -8.27
CA MET A 155 16.57 1.29 -7.20
C MET A 155 15.16 0.97 -7.72
N PHE A 156 14.80 1.48 -8.91
CA PHE A 156 13.51 1.18 -9.53
C PHE A 156 13.36 -0.31 -9.84
N LYS A 157 14.39 -0.93 -10.38
CA LYS A 157 14.43 -2.37 -10.63
C LYS A 157 14.24 -3.17 -9.34
N SER A 158 14.97 -2.82 -8.28
CA SER A 158 14.83 -3.44 -6.96
C SER A 158 13.40 -3.28 -6.41
N MET A 159 12.84 -2.08 -6.48
CA MET A 159 11.47 -1.78 -6.06
C MET A 159 10.45 -2.64 -6.83
N LYS A 160 10.58 -2.73 -8.15
CA LYS A 160 9.70 -3.54 -8.99
C LYS A 160 9.76 -5.02 -8.66
N GLU A 161 10.97 -5.57 -8.46
CA GLU A 161 11.16 -6.97 -8.07
C GLU A 161 10.55 -7.26 -6.68
N GLN A 162 10.75 -6.36 -5.72
CA GLN A 162 10.14 -6.47 -4.39
C GLN A 162 8.61 -6.40 -4.50
N THR A 163 8.07 -5.47 -5.27
CA THR A 163 6.62 -5.32 -5.50
C THR A 163 5.99 -6.63 -5.98
N LEU A 164 6.58 -7.28 -7.00
CA LEU A 164 6.07 -8.56 -7.51
C LEU A 164 6.13 -9.68 -6.45
N LYS A 165 7.23 -9.76 -5.69
CA LYS A 165 7.38 -10.76 -4.61
C LYS A 165 6.35 -10.54 -3.49
N ILE A 166 6.19 -9.30 -3.04
CA ILE A 166 5.24 -8.94 -1.98
C ILE A 166 3.81 -9.22 -2.45
N THR A 167 3.46 -8.80 -3.66
CA THR A 167 2.14 -9.04 -4.24
C THR A 167 1.82 -10.52 -4.31
N LYS A 168 2.79 -11.37 -4.70
CA LYS A 168 2.60 -12.82 -4.70
C LYS A 168 2.30 -13.36 -3.30
N ILE A 169 3.04 -12.94 -2.28
CA ILE A 169 2.83 -13.38 -0.89
C ILE A 169 1.42 -12.98 -0.42
N VAL A 170 1.00 -11.74 -0.68
CA VAL A 170 -0.34 -11.26 -0.32
C VAL A 170 -1.43 -12.03 -1.08
N ALA A 171 -1.24 -12.26 -2.37
CA ALA A 171 -2.19 -13.01 -3.21
C ALA A 171 -2.32 -14.47 -2.76
N ASP A 172 -1.20 -15.14 -2.48
CA ASP A 172 -1.19 -16.53 -2.00
C ASP A 172 -1.91 -16.66 -0.65
N ASP A 173 -1.69 -15.70 0.26
CA ASP A 173 -2.36 -15.66 1.57
C ASP A 173 -3.88 -15.43 1.42
N LEU A 174 -4.31 -14.45 0.65
CA LEU A 174 -5.72 -14.19 0.34
C LEU A 174 -6.40 -15.39 -0.31
N LYS A 175 -5.68 -16.13 -1.17
CA LYS A 175 -6.20 -17.32 -1.81
C LYS A 175 -6.56 -18.43 -0.80
N THR A 176 -5.87 -18.51 0.34
CA THR A 176 -6.23 -19.45 1.42
C THR A 176 -7.60 -19.15 2.04
N LEU A 177 -8.09 -17.90 1.88
CA LEU A 177 -9.39 -17.44 2.33
C LEU A 177 -10.47 -17.48 1.23
N GLY A 178 -10.14 -18.04 0.05
CA GLY A 178 -11.02 -18.07 -1.11
C GLY A 178 -11.21 -16.70 -1.76
N LEU A 179 -10.20 -15.83 -1.64
CA LEU A 179 -10.20 -14.47 -2.17
C LEU A 179 -9.19 -14.33 -3.31
N ASP A 180 -9.51 -13.48 -4.29
CA ASP A 180 -8.68 -13.18 -5.45
C ASP A 180 -8.21 -11.74 -5.40
N LEU A 181 -6.89 -11.52 -5.25
CA LEU A 181 -6.27 -10.21 -5.35
C LEU A 181 -6.23 -9.78 -6.83
N TRP A 182 -6.79 -8.62 -7.15
CA TRP A 182 -6.74 -8.06 -8.49
C TRP A 182 -5.66 -7.00 -8.64
N ASP A 183 -5.55 -6.07 -7.69
CA ASP A 183 -4.44 -5.14 -7.62
C ASP A 183 -4.15 -4.73 -6.17
N ILE A 184 -2.94 -4.21 -5.97
CA ILE A 184 -2.51 -3.68 -4.69
C ILE A 184 -1.56 -2.52 -4.90
N LYS A 185 -1.68 -1.49 -4.05
CA LYS A 185 -0.83 -0.30 -3.99
C LYS A 185 0.11 -0.38 -2.80
N PHE A 186 1.38 -0.08 -3.05
CA PHE A 186 2.43 0.01 -2.04
C PHE A 186 3.09 1.37 -2.07
N GLU A 187 3.75 1.70 -0.97
CA GLU A 187 4.69 2.80 -0.88
C GLU A 187 6.09 2.27 -0.54
N PHE A 188 7.10 2.86 -1.16
CA PHE A 188 8.50 2.54 -0.92
C PHE A 188 9.28 3.77 -0.54
N GLY A 189 10.28 3.55 0.29
CA GLY A 189 11.32 4.50 0.62
C GLY A 189 12.68 3.82 0.60
N TYR A 190 13.69 4.50 1.08
CA TYR A 190 15.01 3.91 1.24
C TYR A 190 15.60 4.24 2.61
N ASN A 191 16.39 3.30 3.11
CA ASN A 191 17.20 3.45 4.32
C ASN A 191 18.60 2.93 4.00
N ASN A 192 19.63 3.74 4.23
CA ASN A 192 21.03 3.40 3.87
C ASN A 192 21.17 2.88 2.42
N ASP A 193 20.57 3.60 1.46
CA ASP A 193 20.54 3.28 0.03
C ASP A 193 19.82 1.97 -0.34
N GLU A 194 19.23 1.28 0.64
CA GLU A 194 18.42 0.09 0.40
C GLU A 194 16.93 0.46 0.28
N VAL A 195 16.32 0.04 -0.83
CA VAL A 195 14.87 0.21 -1.06
C VAL A 195 14.10 -0.73 -0.13
N ILE A 196 13.18 -0.19 0.64
CA ILE A 196 12.33 -0.93 1.57
C ILE A 196 10.88 -0.55 1.41
N LEU A 197 9.99 -1.51 1.65
CA LEU A 197 8.55 -1.25 1.76
C LEU A 197 8.28 -0.41 3.00
N ILE A 198 7.48 0.64 2.83
CA ILE A 198 7.02 1.52 3.91
C ILE A 198 5.50 1.59 3.94
N ASP A 199 4.97 2.39 4.85
CA ASP A 199 3.54 2.63 5.09
C ASP A 199 2.82 1.38 5.61
N GLU A 200 1.64 1.07 5.13
CA GLU A 200 0.81 -0.06 5.57
C GLU A 200 0.53 -1.05 4.43
N ILE A 201 0.11 -2.25 4.81
CA ILE A 201 -0.59 -3.18 3.93
C ILE A 201 -1.94 -3.45 4.58
N ALA A 202 -2.99 -2.83 4.06
CA ALA A 202 -4.35 -2.94 4.59
C ALA A 202 -5.36 -3.07 3.44
N SER A 203 -6.59 -3.36 3.76
CA SER A 203 -7.66 -3.55 2.76
C SER A 203 -7.91 -2.30 1.91
N GLY A 204 -7.64 -1.11 2.43
CA GLY A 204 -7.69 0.15 1.69
C GLY A 204 -6.58 0.34 0.64
N ASN A 205 -5.61 -0.57 0.58
CA ASN A 205 -4.55 -0.53 -0.42
C ASN A 205 -4.79 -1.51 -1.59
N MET A 206 -5.85 -2.30 -1.58
CA MET A 206 -6.03 -3.39 -2.53
C MET A 206 -7.48 -3.54 -3.00
N ARG A 207 -7.64 -4.09 -4.20
CA ARG A 207 -8.93 -4.59 -4.69
C ARG A 207 -8.90 -6.10 -4.68
N VAL A 208 -9.83 -6.66 -3.91
CA VAL A 208 -9.97 -8.11 -3.72
C VAL A 208 -11.36 -8.53 -4.14
N TYR A 209 -11.46 -9.67 -4.78
CA TYR A 209 -12.71 -10.22 -5.29
C TYR A 209 -12.99 -11.59 -4.68
N LYS A 210 -14.28 -11.89 -4.53
CA LYS A 210 -14.79 -13.20 -4.16
C LYS A 210 -15.93 -13.56 -5.11
N ASP A 211 -15.80 -14.72 -5.75
CA ASP A 211 -16.81 -15.19 -6.72
C ASP A 211 -17.14 -14.12 -7.81
N GLY A 212 -16.13 -13.41 -8.29
CA GLY A 212 -16.25 -12.38 -9.32
C GLY A 212 -16.84 -11.04 -8.85
N LYS A 213 -17.06 -10.86 -7.55
CA LYS A 213 -17.56 -9.61 -6.96
C LYS A 213 -16.50 -8.97 -6.08
N ILE A 214 -16.37 -7.64 -6.20
CA ILE A 214 -15.47 -6.89 -5.33
C ILE A 214 -15.92 -7.02 -3.86
N VAL A 215 -14.95 -7.26 -2.98
CA VAL A 215 -15.18 -7.29 -1.53
C VAL A 215 -15.00 -5.88 -0.99
N ASP A 216 -15.97 -5.43 -0.20
CA ASP A 216 -15.87 -4.15 0.51
C ASP A 216 -14.62 -4.13 1.42
N PRO A 217 -13.85 -3.01 1.48
CA PRO A 217 -12.63 -2.95 2.27
C PRO A 217 -12.82 -3.21 3.77
N VAL A 218 -13.94 -2.80 4.35
CA VAL A 218 -14.24 -3.06 5.78
C VAL A 218 -14.52 -4.54 6.00
N GLU A 219 -15.27 -5.16 5.08
CA GLU A 219 -15.54 -6.61 5.13
C GLU A 219 -14.25 -7.41 4.88
N LEU A 220 -13.42 -6.99 3.94
CA LEU A 220 -12.10 -7.60 3.69
C LEU A 220 -11.23 -7.59 4.95
N THR A 221 -11.18 -6.45 5.64
CA THR A 221 -10.44 -6.32 6.91
C THR A 221 -10.94 -7.34 7.95
N LYS A 222 -12.27 -7.51 8.07
CA LYS A 222 -12.84 -8.50 8.99
C LYS A 222 -12.46 -9.94 8.59
N ILE A 223 -12.54 -10.27 7.30
CA ILE A 223 -12.19 -11.61 6.82
C ILE A 223 -10.71 -11.91 7.12
N ILE A 224 -9.83 -10.96 6.84
CA ILE A 224 -8.40 -11.11 7.08
C ILE A 224 -8.09 -11.25 8.58
N ASN A 225 -8.72 -10.50 9.44
CA ASN A 225 -8.41 -10.46 10.88
C ASN A 225 -9.07 -11.55 11.72
N ASN A 226 -10.06 -12.26 11.18
CA ASN A 226 -10.81 -13.34 11.88
C ASN A 226 -10.36 -14.76 11.50
N ARG A 227 -9.14 -14.90 10.94
CA ARG A 227 -8.55 -16.20 10.58
C ARG A 227 -7.92 -16.91 11.77
#